data_d159bf073e97828f7dd43bab05425b61
#
_entry.id   d159bf073e97828f7dd43bab05425b61
#
_cell.length_a   1.000
_cell.length_b   1.000
_cell.length_c   1.000
_cell.angle_alpha   90.00
_cell.angle_beta   90.00
_cell.angle_gamma   90.00
#
_symmetry.space_group_name_H-M   'P 1'
#
loop_
_entity.id
_entity.type
_entity.pdbx_description
1 polymer ?
#
loop_
_entity_poly.entity_id
_entity_poly.type
_entity_poly.pdbx_seq_one_letter_code
_entity_poly.pdbx_strand_id
1 'polypeptide(L)'
;LDEFMSQLSDDDLIELLGGQPNTGVANTFGFGNLPDYGVPNIMTADGPAGLRIAPECGVCTTAWPCATLLACTWNPNLVEKVGAAGAEEVKENNIAVWLTPAVNIHRNPLCGRNFEYYSEDPLLAGKMAAGMVRGIQSQHIGASVKHFAANNKETNRKHSDSRVSERAL
;
A
#
# COMPACT_ATOMS: atom_id res chain seq x y z
N LEU A 1 16.43 3.17 -18.91
CA LEU A 1 15.35 4.05 -18.41
C LEU A 1 15.46 5.44 -19.04
N ASP A 2 16.63 6.07 -18.98
CA ASP A 2 16.84 7.44 -19.50
C ASP A 2 16.50 7.55 -21.00
N GLU A 3 16.90 6.56 -21.81
CA GLU A 3 16.57 6.50 -23.22
C GLU A 3 15.03 6.41 -23.47
N PHE A 4 14.33 5.67 -22.63
CA PHE A 4 12.87 5.62 -22.67
C PHE A 4 12.25 6.97 -22.27
N MET A 5 12.71 7.53 -21.14
CA MET A 5 12.19 8.80 -20.62
C MET A 5 12.41 9.97 -21.59
N SER A 6 13.51 9.95 -22.38
CA SER A 6 13.81 11.00 -23.37
C SER A 6 12.85 11.02 -24.58
N GLN A 7 12.02 9.99 -24.74
CA GLN A 7 11.01 9.91 -25.81
C GLN A 7 9.67 10.50 -25.36
N LEU A 8 9.46 10.68 -24.06
CA LEU A 8 8.21 11.18 -23.51
C LEU A 8 8.18 12.71 -23.52
N SER A 9 7.03 13.28 -23.85
CA SER A 9 6.77 14.70 -23.66
C SER A 9 6.51 15.02 -22.17
N ASP A 10 6.53 16.31 -21.83
CA ASP A 10 6.15 16.76 -20.48
C ASP A 10 4.69 16.38 -20.15
N ASP A 11 3.79 16.39 -21.14
CA ASP A 11 2.40 16.00 -20.96
C ASP A 11 2.28 14.50 -20.64
N ASP A 12 3.03 13.64 -21.33
CA ASP A 12 3.09 12.20 -21.04
C ASP A 12 3.61 11.94 -19.62
N LEU A 13 4.64 12.67 -19.20
CA LEU A 13 5.21 12.55 -17.85
C LEU A 13 4.21 13.01 -16.78
N ILE A 14 3.46 14.08 -17.03
CA ILE A 14 2.41 14.57 -16.13
C ILE A 14 1.27 13.54 -16.03
N GLU A 15 0.86 12.93 -17.14
CA GLU A 15 -0.17 11.92 -17.14
C GLU A 15 0.21 10.69 -16.30
N LEU A 16 1.47 10.25 -16.35
CA LEU A 16 1.99 9.15 -15.52
C LEU A 16 1.90 9.42 -14.00
N LEU A 17 1.85 10.69 -13.58
CA LEU A 17 1.70 11.06 -12.17
C LEU A 17 0.24 11.01 -11.69
N GLY A 18 -0.71 10.94 -12.61
CA GLY A 18 -2.13 10.85 -12.32
C GLY A 18 -2.58 9.41 -12.03
N GLY A 19 -3.74 9.29 -11.36
CA GLY A 19 -4.43 8.01 -11.23
C GLY A 19 -5.15 7.67 -12.55
N GLN A 20 -5.14 6.40 -12.91
CA GLN A 20 -5.77 5.88 -14.11
C GLN A 20 -7.10 5.15 -13.79
N PRO A 21 -8.02 5.03 -14.75
CA PRO A 21 -9.30 4.37 -14.51
C PRO A 21 -9.15 2.95 -13.97
N ASN A 22 -10.07 2.56 -13.09
CA ASN A 22 -10.20 1.17 -12.66
C ASN A 22 -10.77 0.34 -13.81
N THR A 23 -9.98 -0.61 -14.31
CA THR A 23 -10.35 -1.52 -15.38
C THR A 23 -10.53 -2.97 -14.94
N GLY A 24 -10.51 -3.22 -13.62
CA GLY A 24 -10.58 -4.56 -13.04
C GLY A 24 -11.46 -4.64 -11.79
N VAL A 25 -11.21 -5.64 -10.98
CA VAL A 25 -11.97 -5.91 -9.73
C VAL A 25 -11.47 -5.08 -8.53
N ALA A 26 -10.36 -4.37 -8.67
CA ALA A 26 -9.77 -3.56 -7.61
C ALA A 26 -10.73 -2.47 -7.11
N ASN A 27 -10.55 -2.04 -5.88
CA ASN A 27 -11.37 -0.97 -5.28
C ASN A 27 -10.77 0.43 -5.42
N THR A 28 -9.68 0.58 -6.18
CA THR A 28 -8.97 1.85 -6.37
C THR A 28 -8.49 2.01 -7.80
N PHE A 29 -7.82 3.11 -8.07
CA PHE A 29 -7.34 3.47 -9.41
C PHE A 29 -6.05 2.72 -9.79
N GLY A 30 -5.77 2.64 -11.09
CA GLY A 30 -4.48 2.22 -11.61
C GLY A 30 -3.49 3.36 -11.74
N PHE A 31 -2.33 3.08 -12.32
CA PHE A 31 -1.33 4.06 -12.74
C PHE A 31 -0.59 3.56 -14.00
N GLY A 32 0.21 4.41 -14.59
CA GLY A 32 0.82 4.13 -15.90
C GLY A 32 -0.13 4.52 -17.03
N ASN A 33 -0.43 3.58 -17.93
CA ASN A 33 -1.39 3.73 -19.05
C ASN A 33 -0.93 4.73 -20.11
N LEU A 34 0.25 4.51 -20.69
CA LEU A 34 0.68 5.17 -21.93
C LEU A 34 0.77 4.11 -23.06
N PRO A 35 -0.35 3.74 -23.67
CA PRO A 35 -0.42 2.62 -24.63
C PRO A 35 0.46 2.84 -25.86
N ASP A 36 0.63 4.06 -26.33
CA ASP A 36 1.47 4.41 -27.49
C ASP A 36 2.95 4.10 -27.24
N TYR A 37 3.36 4.05 -25.98
CA TYR A 37 4.71 3.69 -25.53
C TYR A 37 4.77 2.27 -24.92
N GLY A 38 3.68 1.51 -24.97
CA GLY A 38 3.61 0.16 -24.41
C GLY A 38 3.55 0.11 -22.87
N VAL A 39 3.27 1.23 -22.20
CA VAL A 39 3.09 1.26 -20.74
C VAL A 39 1.66 0.84 -20.37
N PRO A 40 1.47 -0.29 -19.68
CA PRO A 40 0.13 -0.77 -19.33
C PRO A 40 -0.51 0.06 -18.21
N ASN A 41 -1.85 -0.03 -18.10
CA ASN A 41 -2.56 0.41 -16.91
C ASN A 41 -2.33 -0.62 -15.77
N ILE A 42 -1.57 -0.23 -14.77
CA ILE A 42 -1.20 -1.09 -13.64
C ILE A 42 -2.23 -0.89 -12.52
N MET A 43 -3.03 -1.92 -12.26
CA MET A 43 -4.05 -1.87 -11.22
C MET A 43 -3.46 -1.96 -9.83
N THR A 44 -4.00 -1.14 -8.92
CA THR A 44 -3.69 -1.18 -7.50
C THR A 44 -4.93 -1.56 -6.69
N ALA A 45 -4.75 -2.17 -5.52
CA ALA A 45 -5.85 -2.40 -4.59
C ALA A 45 -5.43 -2.09 -3.16
N ASP A 46 -6.37 -1.54 -2.41
CA ASP A 46 -6.19 -1.23 -0.99
C ASP A 46 -6.41 -2.48 -0.11
N GLY A 47 -6.22 -2.33 1.18
CA GLY A 47 -6.54 -3.32 2.21
C GLY A 47 -5.36 -3.88 2.99
N PRO A 48 -4.75 -3.10 3.93
CA PRO A 48 -3.66 -3.60 4.77
C PRO A 48 -4.02 -4.79 5.67
N ALA A 49 -5.30 -4.98 5.96
CA ALA A 49 -5.81 -6.13 6.71
C ALA A 49 -6.55 -7.15 5.83
N GLY A 50 -6.26 -7.18 4.55
CA GLY A 50 -6.86 -8.06 3.54
C GLY A 50 -7.14 -7.32 2.23
N LEU A 51 -6.96 -8.01 1.12
CA LEU A 51 -7.20 -7.44 -0.21
C LEU A 51 -8.64 -6.93 -0.31
N ARG A 52 -8.80 -5.69 -0.78
CA ARG A 52 -10.11 -5.07 -0.92
C ARG A 52 -10.55 -5.10 -2.37
N ILE A 53 -11.57 -5.89 -2.65
CA ILE A 53 -12.22 -6.00 -3.96
C ILE A 53 -13.52 -5.21 -3.96
N ALA A 54 -13.92 -4.70 -5.09
CA ALA A 54 -15.20 -4.02 -5.27
C ALA A 54 -16.35 -5.00 -4.96
N PRO A 55 -17.29 -4.66 -4.03
CA PRO A 55 -18.31 -5.61 -3.54
C PRO A 55 -19.17 -6.21 -4.65
N GLU A 56 -19.44 -5.45 -5.70
CA GLU A 56 -20.24 -5.87 -6.86
C GLU A 56 -19.59 -7.01 -7.67
N CYS A 57 -18.29 -7.23 -7.50
CA CYS A 57 -17.56 -8.32 -8.18
C CYS A 57 -17.82 -9.70 -7.55
N GLY A 58 -18.42 -9.75 -6.34
CA GLY A 58 -18.76 -11.00 -5.67
C GLY A 58 -17.55 -11.84 -5.23
N VAL A 59 -16.35 -11.26 -5.19
CA VAL A 59 -15.12 -11.94 -4.77
C VAL A 59 -14.96 -11.80 -3.26
N CYS A 60 -14.79 -12.92 -2.56
CA CYS A 60 -14.45 -12.95 -1.14
C CYS A 60 -12.94 -13.15 -0.97
N THR A 61 -12.32 -12.30 -0.17
CA THR A 61 -10.89 -12.35 0.15
C THR A 61 -10.69 -12.59 1.63
N THR A 62 -9.48 -13.01 2.01
CA THR A 62 -9.14 -13.29 3.41
C THR A 62 -9.05 -11.98 4.23
N ALA A 63 -9.76 -11.93 5.35
CA ALA A 63 -9.56 -10.91 6.36
C ALA A 63 -8.40 -11.33 7.29
N TRP A 64 -7.25 -10.69 7.12
CA TRP A 64 -6.08 -10.93 7.95
C TRP A 64 -6.18 -10.16 9.28
N PRO A 65 -5.48 -10.63 10.34
CA PRO A 65 -5.35 -9.83 11.56
C PRO A 65 -4.81 -8.44 11.26
N CYS A 66 -5.29 -7.43 11.96
CA CYS A 66 -4.80 -6.06 11.76
C CYS A 66 -3.31 -5.93 12.11
N ALA A 67 -2.64 -4.91 11.55
CA ALA A 67 -1.19 -4.75 11.69
C ALA A 67 -0.73 -4.66 13.15
N THR A 68 -1.49 -3.95 14.01
CA THR A 68 -1.20 -3.89 15.45
C THR A 68 -1.18 -5.28 16.09
N LEU A 69 -2.15 -6.14 15.74
CA LEU A 69 -2.20 -7.51 16.28
C LEU A 69 -1.06 -8.38 15.73
N LEU A 70 -0.73 -8.24 14.46
CA LEU A 70 0.43 -8.92 13.86
C LEU A 70 1.73 -8.51 14.56
N ALA A 71 1.89 -7.22 14.90
CA ALA A 71 3.05 -6.72 15.61
C ALA A 71 3.19 -7.29 17.02
N CYS A 72 2.07 -7.60 17.70
CA CYS A 72 2.09 -8.25 19.02
C CYS A 72 2.74 -9.63 19.01
N THR A 73 2.92 -10.25 17.86
CA THR A 73 3.63 -11.54 17.74
C THR A 73 5.15 -11.41 17.85
N TRP A 74 5.71 -10.22 17.63
CA TRP A 74 7.15 -9.95 17.55
C TRP A 74 7.88 -10.84 16.53
N ASN A 75 7.15 -11.34 15.53
CA ASN A 75 7.63 -12.32 14.57
C ASN A 75 7.56 -11.83 13.12
N PRO A 76 8.61 -11.16 12.60
CA PRO A 76 8.65 -10.69 11.22
C PRO A 76 8.49 -11.81 10.17
N ASN A 77 8.95 -13.03 10.49
CA ASN A 77 8.80 -14.17 9.58
C ASN A 77 7.34 -14.64 9.45
N LEU A 78 6.54 -14.48 10.51
CA LEU A 78 5.11 -14.73 10.44
C LEU A 78 4.43 -13.68 9.53
N VAL A 79 4.81 -12.41 9.70
CA VAL A 79 4.27 -11.31 8.86
C VAL A 79 4.66 -11.50 7.39
N GLU A 80 5.87 -11.99 7.12
CA GLU A 80 6.31 -12.35 5.77
C GLU A 80 5.42 -13.44 5.14
N LYS A 81 5.07 -14.48 5.89
CA LYS A 81 4.15 -15.52 5.43
C LYS A 81 2.75 -14.97 5.15
N VAL A 82 2.25 -14.08 6.00
CA VAL A 82 0.96 -13.39 5.78
C VAL A 82 1.03 -12.55 4.50
N GLY A 83 2.11 -11.81 4.30
CA GLY A 83 2.33 -11.02 3.09
C GLY A 83 2.34 -11.89 1.82
N ALA A 84 3.01 -13.03 1.85
CA ALA A 84 3.07 -13.96 0.73
C ALA A 84 1.67 -14.52 0.41
N ALA A 85 0.96 -15.03 1.42
CA ALA A 85 -0.37 -15.60 1.25
C ALA A 85 -1.40 -14.58 0.76
N GLY A 86 -1.37 -13.35 1.29
CA GLY A 86 -2.24 -12.27 0.79
C GLY A 86 -1.91 -11.85 -0.64
N ALA A 87 -0.62 -11.89 -1.01
CA ALA A 87 -0.20 -11.55 -2.36
C ALA A 87 -0.60 -12.61 -3.42
N GLU A 88 -0.81 -13.85 -3.02
CA GLU A 88 -1.40 -14.87 -3.90
C GLU A 88 -2.83 -14.47 -4.30
N GLU A 89 -3.65 -14.01 -3.36
CA GLU A 89 -5.00 -13.49 -3.66
C GLU A 89 -4.95 -12.25 -4.56
N VAL A 90 -3.96 -11.35 -4.36
CA VAL A 90 -3.75 -10.18 -5.20
C VAL A 90 -3.47 -10.60 -6.64
N LYS A 91 -2.59 -11.58 -6.83
CA LYS A 91 -2.23 -12.13 -8.13
C LYS A 91 -3.40 -12.82 -8.83
N GLU A 92 -4.19 -13.62 -8.10
CA GLU A 92 -5.38 -14.28 -8.61
C GLU A 92 -6.43 -13.30 -9.14
N ASN A 93 -6.46 -12.09 -8.60
CA ASN A 93 -7.36 -11.02 -9.02
C ASN A 93 -6.76 -10.05 -10.05
N ASN A 94 -5.63 -10.40 -10.68
CA ASN A 94 -4.94 -9.60 -11.70
C ASN A 94 -4.59 -8.17 -11.23
N ILE A 95 -4.23 -8.02 -9.97
CA ILE A 95 -3.79 -6.76 -9.37
C ILE A 95 -2.27 -6.81 -9.25
N ALA A 96 -1.59 -5.76 -9.69
CA ALA A 96 -0.13 -5.73 -9.74
C ALA A 96 0.50 -5.12 -8.50
N VAL A 97 -0.21 -4.22 -7.80
CA VAL A 97 0.29 -3.55 -6.61
C VAL A 97 -0.74 -3.59 -5.49
N TRP A 98 -0.34 -4.11 -4.35
CA TRP A 98 -1.13 -4.07 -3.13
C TRP A 98 -0.71 -2.88 -2.26
N LEU A 99 -1.66 -2.01 -1.87
CA LEU A 99 -1.39 -0.79 -1.09
C LEU A 99 -1.19 -1.11 0.39
N THR A 100 -0.14 -1.84 0.68
CA THR A 100 0.30 -2.26 2.01
C THR A 100 1.83 -2.44 2.01
N PRO A 101 2.53 -2.38 3.17
CA PRO A 101 2.05 -2.17 4.52
C PRO A 101 1.79 -0.70 4.88
N ALA A 102 0.95 -0.49 5.90
CA ALA A 102 0.78 0.82 6.52
C ALA A 102 1.69 0.93 7.76
N VAL A 103 2.48 2.00 7.87
CA VAL A 103 3.62 2.08 8.79
C VAL A 103 3.72 3.36 9.64
N ASN A 104 2.66 4.15 9.73
CA ASN A 104 2.68 5.30 10.63
C ASN A 104 2.92 4.88 12.10
N ILE A 105 3.58 5.75 12.85
CA ILE A 105 3.81 5.52 14.28
C ILE A 105 2.56 5.87 15.08
N HIS A 106 2.19 5.04 16.06
CA HIS A 106 1.10 5.29 17.00
C HIS A 106 1.45 6.44 17.96
N ARG A 107 1.16 7.67 17.55
CA ARG A 107 1.42 8.86 18.37
C ARG A 107 0.24 9.26 19.22
N ASN A 108 -0.96 9.19 18.64
CA ASN A 108 -2.20 9.58 19.29
C ASN A 108 -3.14 8.39 19.33
N PRO A 109 -3.55 7.90 20.51
CA PRO A 109 -4.45 6.76 20.62
C PRO A 109 -5.84 7.01 19.98
N LEU A 110 -6.21 8.26 19.79
CA LEU A 110 -7.47 8.65 19.14
C LEU A 110 -7.39 8.67 17.60
N CYS A 111 -6.24 8.37 17.01
CA CYS A 111 -6.16 8.24 15.55
C CYS A 111 -6.95 7.02 15.08
N GLY A 112 -8.00 7.24 14.29
CA GLY A 112 -8.91 6.20 13.81
C GLY A 112 -8.28 5.14 12.91
N ARG A 113 -7.02 5.32 12.50
CA ARG A 113 -6.28 4.37 11.62
C ARG A 113 -5.16 3.62 12.32
N ASN A 114 -5.01 3.76 13.64
CA ASN A 114 -3.97 3.03 14.39
C ASN A 114 -4.04 1.52 14.20
N PHE A 115 -5.22 0.94 13.99
CA PHE A 115 -5.40 -0.50 13.79
C PHE A 115 -4.59 -1.07 12.62
N GLU A 116 -4.39 -0.27 11.57
CA GLU A 116 -3.64 -0.70 10.38
C GLU A 116 -2.13 -0.40 10.46
N TYR A 117 -1.68 0.28 11.51
CA TYR A 117 -0.27 0.55 11.78
C TYR A 117 0.29 -0.42 12.81
N TYR A 118 1.58 -0.74 12.70
CA TYR A 118 2.18 -1.82 13.52
C TYR A 118 2.42 -1.42 14.96
N SER A 119 3.02 -0.26 15.24
CA SER A 119 3.51 0.08 16.58
C SER A 119 3.76 1.57 16.76
N GLU A 120 3.94 1.97 18.03
CA GLU A 120 4.53 3.25 18.42
C GLU A 120 6.08 3.22 18.34
N ASP A 121 6.67 2.02 18.33
CA ASP A 121 8.11 1.83 18.19
C ASP A 121 8.50 1.74 16.71
N PRO A 122 9.32 2.67 16.20
CA PRO A 122 9.73 2.68 14.79
C PRO A 122 10.56 1.46 14.39
N LEU A 123 11.35 0.88 15.30
CA LEU A 123 12.13 -0.32 15.01
C LEU A 123 11.23 -1.53 14.80
N LEU A 124 10.26 -1.74 15.69
CA LEU A 124 9.28 -2.82 15.55
C LEU A 124 8.44 -2.62 14.28
N ALA A 125 7.89 -1.43 14.06
CA ALA A 125 7.12 -1.10 12.88
C ALA A 125 7.92 -1.38 11.59
N GLY A 126 9.17 -0.94 11.52
CA GLY A 126 10.03 -1.15 10.36
C GLY A 126 10.37 -2.62 10.11
N LYS A 127 10.64 -3.41 11.16
CA LYS A 127 10.94 -4.85 11.02
C LYS A 127 9.72 -5.64 10.53
N MET A 128 8.53 -5.34 11.07
CA MET A 128 7.27 -5.97 10.65
C MET A 128 6.91 -5.58 9.21
N ALA A 129 7.01 -4.30 8.88
CA ALA A 129 6.76 -3.80 7.53
C ALA A 129 7.70 -4.42 6.50
N ALA A 130 9.00 -4.54 6.84
CA ALA A 130 9.97 -5.20 5.96
C ALA A 130 9.62 -6.69 5.71
N GLY A 131 9.12 -7.40 6.73
CA GLY A 131 8.58 -8.76 6.57
C GLY A 131 7.42 -8.78 5.58
N MET A 132 6.43 -7.90 5.75
CA MET A 132 5.28 -7.81 4.85
C MET A 132 5.72 -7.53 3.40
N VAL A 133 6.62 -6.57 3.19
CA VAL A 133 7.14 -6.24 1.85
C VAL A 133 7.83 -7.45 1.20
N ARG A 134 8.71 -8.14 1.93
CA ARG A 134 9.38 -9.35 1.40
C ARG A 134 8.37 -10.43 1.02
N GLY A 135 7.37 -10.67 1.86
CA GLY A 135 6.31 -11.64 1.58
C GLY A 135 5.55 -11.29 0.30
N ILE A 136 5.08 -10.05 0.16
CA ILE A 136 4.35 -9.58 -1.02
C ILE A 136 5.22 -9.70 -2.28
N GLN A 137 6.44 -9.19 -2.23
CA GLN A 137 7.34 -9.19 -3.38
C GLN A 137 7.82 -10.58 -3.77
N SER A 138 7.82 -11.55 -2.85
CA SER A 138 8.13 -12.96 -3.17
C SER A 138 7.13 -13.58 -4.17
N GLN A 139 5.92 -13.03 -4.26
CA GLN A 139 4.89 -13.43 -5.22
C GLN A 139 4.88 -12.58 -6.50
N HIS A 140 5.89 -11.73 -6.71
CA HIS A 140 6.00 -10.80 -7.83
C HIS A 140 4.89 -9.74 -7.86
N ILE A 141 4.35 -9.38 -6.70
CA ILE A 141 3.40 -8.28 -6.51
C ILE A 141 4.13 -7.07 -5.94
N GLY A 142 3.80 -5.89 -6.43
CA GLY A 142 4.32 -4.65 -5.87
C GLY A 142 3.72 -4.35 -4.49
N ALA A 143 4.56 -3.89 -3.56
CA ALA A 143 4.14 -3.38 -2.26
C ALA A 143 4.22 -1.85 -2.25
N SER A 144 3.26 -1.20 -1.60
CA SER A 144 3.25 0.26 -1.44
C SER A 144 3.22 0.63 0.04
N VAL A 145 4.38 1.04 0.54
CA VAL A 145 4.52 1.48 1.94
C VAL A 145 3.80 2.82 2.11
N LYS A 146 2.88 2.89 3.08
CA LYS A 146 2.03 4.06 3.32
C LYS A 146 1.85 4.34 4.81
N HIS A 147 1.48 5.53 5.23
CA HIS A 147 1.24 6.73 4.46
C HIS A 147 2.40 7.69 4.69
N PHE A 148 3.08 8.10 3.67
CA PHE A 148 4.13 9.09 3.78
C PHE A 148 3.51 10.51 3.75
N ALA A 149 3.59 11.28 4.88
CA ALA A 149 4.09 10.82 6.18
C ALA A 149 3.31 11.48 7.32
N ALA A 150 3.47 10.92 8.53
CA ALA A 150 2.93 11.50 9.76
C ALA A 150 1.39 11.59 9.83
N ASN A 151 0.68 10.56 9.34
CA ASN A 151 -0.77 10.46 9.45
C ASN A 151 -1.21 10.03 10.85
N ASN A 152 -1.26 10.98 11.79
CA ASN A 152 -1.61 10.75 13.21
C ASN A 152 -3.01 11.23 13.57
N LYS A 153 -3.80 11.71 12.60
CA LYS A 153 -5.13 12.28 12.82
C LYS A 153 -6.01 12.10 11.59
N GLU A 154 -7.18 11.50 11.77
CA GLU A 154 -8.17 11.33 10.71
C GLU A 154 -9.21 12.46 10.69
N THR A 155 -9.51 13.07 11.84
CA THR A 155 -10.47 14.17 11.90
C THR A 155 -9.99 15.33 11.04
N ASN A 156 -10.80 15.68 10.03
CA ASN A 156 -10.52 16.77 9.10
C ASN A 156 -9.19 16.60 8.34
N ARG A 157 -8.79 15.37 8.01
CA ARG A 157 -7.46 15.02 7.44
C ARG A 157 -7.10 15.77 6.15
N LYS A 158 -8.10 16.14 5.34
CA LYS A 158 -7.86 16.89 4.10
C LYS A 158 -7.48 18.37 4.32
N HIS A 159 -7.64 18.86 5.55
CA HIS A 159 -7.36 20.22 5.95
C HIS A 159 -6.45 20.29 7.17
N SER A 160 -5.83 19.17 7.55
CA SER A 160 -4.88 19.07 8.66
C SER A 160 -3.46 19.31 8.16
N ASP A 161 -2.65 19.95 9.01
CA ASP A 161 -1.22 20.13 8.82
C ASP A 161 -0.47 19.34 9.90
N SER A 162 0.38 18.40 9.48
CA SER A 162 1.21 17.59 10.38
C SER A 162 2.57 18.26 10.56
N ARG A 163 2.75 18.97 11.67
CA ARG A 163 4.00 19.66 11.99
C ARG A 163 4.94 18.73 12.73
N VAL A 164 5.99 18.29 12.06
CA VAL A 164 6.97 17.34 12.57
C VAL A 164 8.36 17.88 12.28
N SER A 165 9.28 17.77 13.24
CA SER A 165 10.68 18.06 12.97
C SER A 165 11.33 16.92 12.19
N GLU A 166 12.37 17.21 11.40
CA GLU A 166 13.11 16.19 10.65
C GLU A 166 13.65 15.07 11.54
N ARG A 167 14.07 15.40 12.77
CA ARG A 167 14.52 14.39 13.73
C ARG A 167 13.40 13.42 14.15
N ALA A 168 12.14 13.87 14.16
CA ALA A 168 11.00 13.06 14.58
C ALA A 168 10.35 12.30 13.41
N LEU A 169 10.63 12.72 12.19
CA LEU A 169 10.21 12.09 10.95
C LEU A 169 11.16 10.97 10.57
#